data_923f05d3f72e17cce6a8b61e3232423f
#
_entry.id   923f05d3f72e17cce6a8b61e3232423f
#
_cell.length_a   1.000
_cell.length_b   1.000
_cell.length_c   1.000
_cell.angle_alpha   90.00
_cell.angle_beta   90.00
_cell.angle_gamma   90.00
#
_symmetry.space_group_name_H-M   'P 1'
#
loop_
_entity.id
_entity.type
_entity.pdbx_description
1 polymer ?
#
loop_
_entity_poly.entity_id
_entity_poly.type
_entity_poly.pdbx_seq_one_letter_code
_entity_poly.pdbx_strand_id
1 'polypeptide(L)'
;MEFDIGEMYSGLIPIDYQDASRALFFVFQPKLGAPVDEITVWLNGGPGCSSLGGFLQENGRFLWQPGTSAPVENPYTWVNLTNMLWVEQPVGTGFSIGNATATTQEETAEDFVKFFKNFQDVFGIKRFKIYVTGESYAGRYVPYISSAFIDQNNTEYFDLRGMYSEMFLHTLGRS
;
A
#
# COMPACT_ATOMS: atom_id res chain seq x y z
N MET A 1 -20.76 -14.60 1.42
CA MET A 1 -19.80 -14.68 2.53
C MET A 1 -20.57 -14.72 3.82
N GLU A 2 -20.14 -15.53 4.78
CA GLU A 2 -20.85 -15.68 6.07
C GLU A 2 -20.40 -14.61 7.11
N PHE A 3 -19.49 -13.70 6.74
CA PHE A 3 -18.98 -12.64 7.61
C PHE A 3 -18.98 -11.29 6.88
N ASP A 4 -19.09 -10.21 7.66
CA ASP A 4 -19.04 -8.84 7.16
C ASP A 4 -17.60 -8.46 6.82
N ILE A 5 -17.35 -8.07 5.57
CA ILE A 5 -16.04 -7.58 5.13
C ILE A 5 -15.81 -6.10 5.41
N GLY A 6 -16.85 -5.38 5.86
CA GLY A 6 -16.81 -3.94 6.05
C GLY A 6 -16.82 -3.15 4.73
N GLU A 7 -16.61 -1.85 4.84
CA GLU A 7 -16.40 -1.00 3.67
C GLU A 7 -15.09 -1.33 2.99
N MET A 8 -15.10 -1.33 1.64
CA MET A 8 -13.92 -1.56 0.83
C MET A 8 -14.02 -0.76 -0.46
N TYR A 9 -12.92 -0.12 -0.80
CA TYR A 9 -12.78 0.68 -2.02
C TYR A 9 -11.59 0.19 -2.82
N SER A 10 -11.70 0.22 -4.15
CA SER A 10 -10.59 -0.10 -5.05
C SER A 10 -10.70 0.69 -6.33
N GLY A 11 -9.59 0.92 -6.98
CA GLY A 11 -9.58 1.64 -8.24
C GLY A 11 -8.18 2.06 -8.66
N LEU A 12 -8.15 2.88 -9.68
CA LEU A 12 -6.94 3.50 -10.22
C LEU A 12 -6.93 4.98 -9.87
N ILE A 13 -5.83 5.46 -9.30
CA ILE A 13 -5.60 6.88 -9.07
C ILE A 13 -4.39 7.30 -9.89
N PRO A 14 -4.53 8.32 -10.76
CA PRO A 14 -3.42 8.86 -11.54
C PRO A 14 -2.29 9.37 -10.65
N ILE A 15 -1.06 9.18 -11.09
CA ILE A 15 0.11 9.81 -10.50
C ILE A 15 0.07 11.32 -10.79
N ASP A 16 -0.34 11.68 -12.01
CA ASP A 16 -0.58 13.08 -12.39
C ASP A 16 -2.02 13.24 -12.86
N TYR A 17 -2.77 14.16 -12.26
CA TYR A 17 -4.16 14.44 -12.67
C TYR A 17 -4.29 14.97 -14.10
N GLN A 18 -3.22 15.56 -14.65
CA GLN A 18 -3.22 16.04 -16.03
C GLN A 18 -2.91 14.94 -17.04
N ASP A 19 -2.35 13.81 -16.58
CA ASP A 19 -2.03 12.66 -17.39
C ASP A 19 -2.44 11.35 -16.70
N ALA A 20 -3.63 10.88 -17.01
CA ALA A 20 -4.15 9.62 -16.47
C ALA A 20 -3.54 8.36 -17.12
N SER A 21 -2.57 8.49 -18.01
CA SER A 21 -1.92 7.35 -18.67
C SER A 21 -1.08 6.50 -17.71
N ARG A 22 -0.69 7.06 -16.56
CA ARG A 22 0.04 6.39 -15.48
C ARG A 22 -0.77 6.48 -14.19
N ALA A 23 -1.23 5.35 -13.69
CA ALA A 23 -2.01 5.29 -12.46
C ALA A 23 -1.66 4.05 -11.64
N LEU A 24 -1.70 4.18 -10.31
CA LEU A 24 -1.54 3.06 -9.39
C LEU A 24 -2.92 2.53 -8.96
N PHE A 25 -3.04 1.22 -8.98
CA PHE A 25 -4.20 0.51 -8.45
C PHE A 25 -4.05 0.37 -6.93
N PHE A 26 -5.16 0.50 -6.24
CA PHE A 26 -5.21 0.35 -4.78
C PHE A 26 -6.42 -0.45 -4.32
N VAL A 27 -6.30 -1.01 -3.13
CA VAL A 27 -7.42 -1.44 -2.29
C VAL A 27 -7.32 -0.66 -0.98
N PHE A 28 -8.43 -0.10 -0.54
CA PHE A 28 -8.54 0.65 0.71
C PHE A 28 -9.67 0.09 1.56
N GLN A 29 -9.38 -0.20 2.81
CA GLN A 29 -10.37 -0.59 3.81
C GLN A 29 -10.27 0.33 5.02
N PRO A 30 -11.33 1.11 5.33
CA PRO A 30 -11.44 1.81 6.60
C PRO A 30 -11.36 0.84 7.77
N LYS A 31 -10.81 1.32 8.88
CA LYS A 31 -10.74 0.56 10.13
C LYS A 31 -12.13 0.10 10.57
N LEU A 32 -12.23 -1.16 10.99
CA LEU A 32 -13.45 -1.71 11.55
C LEU A 32 -13.79 -1.08 12.90
N GLY A 33 -15.06 -0.76 13.10
CA GLY A 33 -15.57 -0.14 14.32
C GLY A 33 -15.31 1.38 14.38
N ALA A 34 -14.82 1.92 15.50
CA ALA A 34 -14.64 3.35 15.66
C ALA A 34 -13.58 3.90 14.67
N PRO A 35 -13.89 5.01 13.95
CA PRO A 35 -12.95 5.64 13.04
C PRO A 35 -11.69 6.12 13.75
N VAL A 36 -10.58 6.12 13.01
CA VAL A 36 -9.28 6.65 13.46
C VAL A 36 -8.65 7.54 12.38
N ASP A 37 -7.82 8.47 12.82
CA ASP A 37 -7.03 9.36 11.95
C ASP A 37 -5.63 8.80 11.66
N GLU A 38 -5.59 7.50 11.36
CA GLU A 38 -4.37 6.76 11.06
C GLU A 38 -4.56 5.94 9.79
N ILE A 39 -3.51 5.84 8.97
CA ILE A 39 -3.51 5.02 7.76
C ILE A 39 -2.20 4.25 7.66
N THR A 40 -2.31 2.96 7.41
CA THR A 40 -1.16 2.10 7.15
C THR A 40 -1.15 1.69 5.67
N VAL A 41 -0.08 2.02 5.01
CA VAL A 41 0.24 1.57 3.65
C VAL A 41 0.93 0.22 3.74
N TRP A 42 0.47 -0.75 2.95
CA TRP A 42 1.13 -2.04 2.77
C TRP A 42 1.67 -2.19 1.36
N LEU A 43 2.92 -2.64 1.26
CA LEU A 43 3.61 -2.90 0.00
C LEU A 43 4.25 -4.29 0.00
N ASN A 44 3.89 -5.11 -0.98
CA ASN A 44 4.66 -6.32 -1.28
C ASN A 44 5.94 -5.96 -2.04
N GLY A 45 6.89 -6.88 -2.03
CA GLY A 45 8.22 -6.68 -2.60
C GLY A 45 8.34 -7.07 -4.07
N GLY A 46 9.16 -8.02 -4.35
CA GLY A 46 9.50 -8.50 -5.69
C GLY A 46 10.90 -8.10 -6.12
N PRO A 47 11.15 -6.96 -6.81
CA PRO A 47 10.26 -5.82 -7.13
C PRO A 47 9.12 -6.17 -8.07
N GLY A 48 8.01 -5.42 -7.98
CA GLY A 48 6.87 -5.56 -8.89
C GLY A 48 5.91 -6.71 -8.56
N CYS A 49 5.95 -7.28 -7.35
CA CYS A 49 4.88 -8.17 -6.88
C CYS A 49 3.64 -7.37 -6.46
N SER A 50 2.48 -7.96 -6.73
CA SER A 50 1.18 -7.36 -6.40
C SER A 50 0.97 -7.30 -4.89
N SER A 51 0.64 -6.13 -4.36
CA SER A 51 0.24 -5.95 -2.97
C SER A 51 -1.12 -6.57 -2.63
N LEU A 52 -1.85 -7.05 -3.63
CA LEU A 52 -3.02 -7.90 -3.40
C LEU A 52 -2.64 -9.25 -2.77
N GLY A 53 -1.36 -9.67 -2.85
CA GLY A 53 -0.85 -10.79 -2.07
C GLY A 53 -1.06 -10.57 -0.57
N GLY A 54 -0.56 -9.46 -0.04
CA GLY A 54 -0.76 -9.07 1.36
C GLY A 54 -2.24 -8.88 1.71
N PHE A 55 -3.01 -8.24 0.83
CA PHE A 55 -4.44 -8.06 1.03
C PHE A 55 -5.22 -9.39 1.14
N LEU A 56 -4.96 -10.33 0.23
CA LEU A 56 -5.74 -11.57 0.12
C LEU A 56 -5.21 -12.72 0.98
N GLN A 57 -3.92 -12.71 1.36
CA GLN A 57 -3.27 -13.87 1.96
C GLN A 57 -2.59 -13.59 3.31
N GLU A 58 -2.51 -12.32 3.74
CA GLU A 58 -1.75 -11.95 4.93
C GLU A 58 -2.56 -11.11 5.91
N ASN A 59 -2.77 -9.83 5.65
CA ASN A 59 -3.24 -8.86 6.64
C ASN A 59 -4.57 -8.17 6.32
N GLY A 60 -5.22 -8.51 5.19
CA GLY A 60 -6.56 -8.03 4.87
C GLY A 60 -7.65 -8.64 5.75
N ARG A 61 -8.89 -8.18 5.57
CA ARG A 61 -10.06 -8.59 6.37
C ARG A 61 -10.40 -10.07 6.22
N PHE A 62 -10.04 -10.67 5.11
CA PHE A 62 -10.27 -12.08 4.81
C PHE A 62 -9.03 -12.70 4.15
N LEU A 63 -8.93 -14.00 4.23
CA LEU A 63 -7.90 -14.79 3.56
C LEU A 63 -8.53 -15.59 2.43
N TRP A 64 -7.96 -15.48 1.25
CA TRP A 64 -8.33 -16.29 0.10
C TRP A 64 -7.14 -17.11 -0.37
N GLN A 65 -7.03 -18.30 0.15
CA GLN A 65 -5.90 -19.17 -0.16
C GLN A 65 -6.08 -19.84 -1.53
N PRO A 66 -4.99 -20.08 -2.27
CA PRO A 66 -5.04 -20.83 -3.51
C PRO A 66 -5.72 -22.20 -3.33
N GLY A 67 -6.62 -22.56 -4.27
CA GLY A 67 -7.34 -23.83 -4.23
C GLY A 67 -8.59 -23.85 -3.33
N THR A 68 -8.94 -22.75 -2.67
CA THR A 68 -10.19 -22.63 -1.92
C THR A 68 -11.29 -22.00 -2.79
N SER A 69 -12.53 -22.43 -2.57
CA SER A 69 -13.70 -21.93 -3.31
C SER A 69 -14.28 -20.63 -2.76
N ALA A 70 -13.92 -20.28 -1.54
CA ALA A 70 -14.40 -19.07 -0.86
C ALA A 70 -13.36 -18.54 0.13
N PRO A 71 -13.35 -17.21 0.38
CA PRO A 71 -12.52 -16.62 1.41
C PRO A 71 -13.03 -16.97 2.80
N VAL A 72 -12.10 -16.96 3.77
CA VAL A 72 -12.39 -17.13 5.20
C VAL A 72 -12.04 -15.84 5.95
N GLU A 73 -12.68 -15.61 7.08
CA GLU A 73 -12.38 -14.48 7.93
C GLU A 73 -10.92 -14.54 8.43
N ASN A 74 -10.23 -13.40 8.42
CA ASN A 74 -8.89 -13.29 8.97
C ASN A 74 -8.95 -12.74 10.41
N PRO A 75 -8.73 -13.58 11.44
CA PRO A 75 -8.76 -13.11 12.83
C PRO A 75 -7.61 -12.16 13.18
N TYR A 76 -6.55 -12.12 12.36
CA TYR A 76 -5.36 -11.30 12.55
C TYR A 76 -5.31 -10.10 11.61
N THR A 77 -6.43 -9.71 11.06
CA THR A 77 -6.50 -8.58 10.12
C THR A 77 -6.02 -7.27 10.75
N TRP A 78 -5.19 -6.53 10.00
CA TRP A 78 -4.73 -5.21 10.42
C TRP A 78 -5.82 -4.13 10.30
N VAL A 79 -6.90 -4.40 9.60
CA VAL A 79 -8.09 -3.52 9.54
C VAL A 79 -8.74 -3.32 10.91
N ASN A 80 -8.44 -4.16 11.89
CA ASN A 80 -8.85 -3.96 13.29
C ASN A 80 -8.05 -2.84 13.99
N LEU A 81 -6.89 -2.48 13.46
CA LEU A 81 -5.96 -1.52 14.09
C LEU A 81 -6.05 -0.13 13.45
N THR A 82 -6.09 -0.05 12.13
CA THR A 82 -5.92 1.17 11.36
C THR A 82 -6.68 1.09 10.03
N ASN A 83 -6.84 2.22 9.35
CA ASN A 83 -7.23 2.22 7.94
C ASN A 83 -6.10 1.60 7.12
N MET A 84 -6.42 0.66 6.25
CA MET A 84 -5.44 -0.09 5.47
C MET A 84 -5.50 0.28 3.99
N LEU A 85 -4.33 0.53 3.41
CA LEU A 85 -4.15 0.85 1.99
C LEU A 85 -3.09 -0.07 1.38
N TRP A 86 -3.51 -0.99 0.52
CA TRP A 86 -2.64 -1.82 -0.30
C TRP A 86 -2.49 -1.17 -1.67
N VAL A 87 -1.25 -0.97 -2.13
CA VAL A 87 -0.97 -0.27 -3.39
C VAL A 87 -0.13 -1.15 -4.29
N GLU A 88 -0.57 -1.31 -5.51
CA GLU A 88 0.20 -1.99 -6.54
C GLU A 88 1.19 -1.02 -7.17
N GLN A 89 2.41 -1.02 -6.68
CA GLN A 89 3.51 -0.17 -7.11
C GLN A 89 4.78 -1.00 -7.36
N PRO A 90 5.70 -0.53 -8.24
CA PRO A 90 5.61 0.66 -9.09
C PRO A 90 4.60 0.54 -10.24
N VAL A 91 4.52 1.57 -11.08
CA VAL A 91 3.70 1.55 -12.33
C VAL A 91 3.95 0.27 -13.11
N GLY A 92 2.87 -0.35 -13.60
CA GLY A 92 2.91 -1.63 -14.33
C GLY A 92 2.82 -2.87 -13.44
N THR A 93 2.78 -2.71 -12.10
CA THR A 93 2.54 -3.82 -11.17
C THR A 93 1.05 -4.16 -11.12
N GLY A 94 0.71 -5.43 -11.22
CA GLY A 94 -0.67 -5.93 -11.08
C GLY A 94 -1.66 -5.20 -11.99
N PHE A 95 -2.66 -4.55 -11.41
CA PHE A 95 -3.66 -3.75 -12.14
C PHE A 95 -3.26 -2.28 -12.34
N SER A 96 -2.08 -1.86 -11.88
CA SER A 96 -1.55 -0.53 -12.16
C SER A 96 -1.21 -0.38 -13.63
N ILE A 97 -1.52 0.78 -14.20
CA ILE A 97 -1.41 1.04 -15.63
C ILE A 97 -0.33 2.07 -15.96
N GLY A 98 0.18 1.96 -17.19
CA GLY A 98 1.11 2.91 -17.79
C GLY A 98 2.50 2.33 -17.99
N ASN A 99 3.38 3.11 -18.62
CA ASN A 99 4.76 2.75 -18.82
C ASN A 99 5.57 2.98 -17.54
N ALA A 100 6.30 1.98 -17.10
CA ALA A 100 7.26 2.10 -16.02
C ALA A 100 8.45 2.95 -16.50
N THR A 101 8.47 4.22 -16.13
CA THR A 101 9.54 5.16 -16.48
C THR A 101 10.54 5.37 -15.36
N ALA A 102 10.17 5.05 -14.14
CA ALA A 102 11.07 5.13 -12.99
C ALA A 102 12.20 4.10 -13.14
N THR A 103 13.42 4.58 -13.04
CA THR A 103 14.66 3.79 -13.14
C THR A 103 15.42 3.73 -11.82
N THR A 104 15.03 4.55 -10.85
CA THR A 104 15.60 4.61 -9.51
C THR A 104 14.54 4.45 -8.44
N GLN A 105 14.96 4.22 -7.19
CA GLN A 105 14.04 4.14 -6.06
C GLN A 105 13.45 5.51 -5.70
N GLU A 106 14.23 6.57 -5.89
CA GLU A 106 13.81 7.94 -5.72
C GLU A 106 12.65 8.29 -6.64
N GLU A 107 12.78 8.00 -7.94
CA GLU A 107 11.73 8.24 -8.93
C GLU A 107 10.47 7.41 -8.62
N THR A 108 10.63 6.17 -8.16
CA THR A 108 9.50 5.34 -7.71
C THR A 108 8.81 5.93 -6.49
N ALA A 109 9.57 6.47 -5.54
CA ALA A 109 9.03 7.12 -4.35
C ALA A 109 8.33 8.45 -4.69
N GLU A 110 8.85 9.23 -5.65
CA GLU A 110 8.18 10.44 -6.15
C GLU A 110 6.84 10.13 -6.81
N ASP A 111 6.75 9.07 -7.62
CA ASP A 111 5.49 8.60 -8.19
C ASP A 111 4.50 8.23 -7.08
N PHE A 112 4.98 7.55 -6.03
CA PHE A 112 4.15 7.18 -4.89
C PHE A 112 3.67 8.40 -4.09
N VAL A 113 4.52 9.41 -3.86
CA VAL A 113 4.14 10.67 -3.20
C VAL A 113 2.97 11.34 -3.92
N LYS A 114 3.06 11.45 -5.26
CA LYS A 114 2.01 12.06 -6.09
C LYS A 114 0.70 11.25 -6.02
N PHE A 115 0.79 9.94 -6.18
CA PHE A 115 -0.35 9.03 -6.03
C PHE A 115 -1.02 9.19 -4.65
N PHE A 116 -0.22 9.15 -3.58
CA PHE A 116 -0.76 9.18 -2.21
C PHE A 116 -1.42 10.53 -1.88
N LYS A 117 -0.86 11.64 -2.37
CA LYS A 117 -1.52 12.93 -2.29
C LYS A 117 -2.87 12.93 -3.00
N ASN A 118 -2.91 12.41 -4.21
CA ASN A 118 -4.14 12.33 -5.01
C ASN A 118 -5.18 11.40 -4.35
N PHE A 119 -4.73 10.28 -3.76
CA PHE A 119 -5.57 9.40 -2.97
C PHE A 119 -6.21 10.13 -1.78
N GLN A 120 -5.43 10.89 -1.03
CA GLN A 120 -5.95 11.66 0.10
C GLN A 120 -6.97 12.73 -0.35
N ASP A 121 -6.72 13.39 -1.49
CA ASP A 121 -7.68 14.38 -2.03
C ASP A 121 -9.00 13.73 -2.44
N VAL A 122 -8.98 12.53 -3.02
CA VAL A 122 -10.18 11.76 -3.41
C VAL A 122 -11.00 11.34 -2.18
N PHE A 123 -10.34 10.85 -1.14
CA PHE A 123 -11.02 10.34 0.07
C PHE A 123 -11.22 11.39 1.16
N GLY A 124 -10.68 12.59 1.02
CA GLY A 124 -10.77 13.65 2.02
C GLY A 124 -10.04 13.35 3.33
N ILE A 125 -9.03 12.48 3.31
CA ILE A 125 -8.31 11.97 4.49
C ILE A 125 -7.00 12.72 4.73
N LYS A 126 -7.07 14.01 5.01
CA LYS A 126 -5.89 14.83 5.35
C LYS A 126 -5.58 14.79 6.84
N ARG A 127 -4.31 15.05 7.20
CA ARG A 127 -3.80 15.08 8.58
C ARG A 127 -3.85 13.74 9.30
N PHE A 128 -3.89 12.66 8.54
CA PHE A 128 -3.79 11.32 9.11
C PHE A 128 -2.34 11.00 9.44
N LYS A 129 -2.13 10.31 10.56
CA LYS A 129 -0.85 9.69 10.89
C LYS A 129 -0.60 8.55 9.92
N ILE A 130 0.56 8.56 9.29
CA ILE A 130 0.90 7.61 8.23
C ILE A 130 1.94 6.62 8.74
N TYR A 131 1.69 5.35 8.47
CA TYR A 131 2.63 4.26 8.65
C TYR A 131 2.88 3.60 7.30
N VAL A 132 4.15 3.50 6.89
CA VAL A 132 4.54 2.82 5.64
C VAL A 132 5.15 1.48 5.99
N THR A 133 4.53 0.41 5.49
CA THR A 133 4.90 -0.95 5.83
C THR A 133 5.04 -1.83 4.60
N GLY A 134 5.72 -2.95 4.74
CA GLY A 134 5.82 -3.91 3.66
C GLY A 134 6.79 -5.05 3.95
N GLU A 135 6.92 -5.95 2.99
CA GLU A 135 7.75 -7.14 3.10
C GLU A 135 8.79 -7.26 1.99
N SER A 136 9.82 -8.06 2.23
CA SER A 136 10.81 -8.47 1.22
C SER A 136 11.50 -7.26 0.56
N TYR A 137 11.42 -7.12 -0.78
CA TYR A 137 11.99 -5.97 -1.49
C TYR A 137 11.37 -4.62 -1.09
N ALA A 138 10.19 -4.62 -0.45
CA ALA A 138 9.64 -3.41 0.15
C ALA A 138 10.54 -2.83 1.25
N GLY A 139 11.52 -3.59 1.77
CA GLY A 139 12.62 -3.07 2.56
C GLY A 139 13.44 -1.97 1.86
N ARG A 140 13.32 -1.83 0.54
CA ARG A 140 13.80 -0.66 -0.21
C ARG A 140 12.70 0.38 -0.44
N TYR A 141 11.49 -0.04 -0.82
CA TYR A 141 10.39 0.91 -1.06
C TYR A 141 10.05 1.74 0.18
N VAL A 142 9.91 1.07 1.32
CA VAL A 142 9.48 1.70 2.58
C VAL A 142 10.38 2.88 3.00
N PRO A 143 11.72 2.73 3.11
CA PRO A 143 12.56 3.86 3.51
C PRO A 143 12.60 4.98 2.47
N TYR A 144 12.60 4.69 1.17
CA TYR A 144 12.61 5.72 0.13
C TYR A 144 11.31 6.52 0.11
N ILE A 145 10.15 5.86 0.20
CA ILE A 145 8.84 6.52 0.29
C ILE A 145 8.75 7.34 1.58
N SER A 146 9.21 6.78 2.70
CA SER A 146 9.21 7.47 4.00
C SER A 146 10.07 8.73 3.97
N SER A 147 11.28 8.66 3.38
CA SER A 147 12.13 9.82 3.18
C SER A 147 11.45 10.86 2.29
N ALA A 148 10.89 10.43 1.16
CA ALA A 148 10.18 11.30 0.24
C ALA A 148 8.97 12.01 0.88
N PHE A 149 8.25 11.35 1.80
CA PHE A 149 7.17 11.98 2.58
C PHE A 149 7.70 13.05 3.53
N ILE A 150 8.82 12.78 4.23
CA ILE A 150 9.46 13.77 5.13
C ILE A 150 9.94 14.99 4.34
N ASP A 151 10.54 14.77 3.17
CA ASP A 151 11.11 15.82 2.31
C ASP A 151 10.04 16.79 1.76
N GLN A 152 8.75 16.34 1.68
CA GLN A 152 7.65 17.25 1.33
C GLN A 152 7.45 18.38 2.35
N ASN A 153 7.91 18.21 3.59
CA ASN A 153 7.75 19.18 4.69
C ASN A 153 6.30 19.70 4.82
N ASN A 154 5.33 18.80 4.62
CA ASN A 154 3.90 19.09 4.61
C ASN A 154 3.13 18.04 5.41
N THR A 155 2.94 18.30 6.71
CA THR A 155 2.26 17.38 7.62
C THR A 155 0.73 17.32 7.42
N GLU A 156 0.17 18.18 6.58
CA GLU A 156 -1.26 18.05 6.22
C GLU A 156 -1.48 16.79 5.35
N TYR A 157 -0.53 16.46 4.47
CA TYR A 157 -0.59 15.31 3.59
C TYR A 157 0.34 14.17 4.00
N PHE A 158 1.46 14.46 4.67
CA PHE A 158 2.56 13.51 4.88
C PHE A 158 3.01 13.48 6.35
N ASP A 159 2.07 13.30 7.30
CA ASP A 159 2.41 13.15 8.72
C ASP A 159 2.90 11.73 9.01
N LEU A 160 4.11 11.42 8.54
CA LEU A 160 4.75 10.11 8.76
C LEU A 160 5.03 9.89 10.25
N ARG A 161 4.56 8.79 10.81
CA ARG A 161 4.74 8.40 12.22
C ARG A 161 5.57 7.16 12.42
N GLY A 162 5.65 6.32 11.41
CA GLY A 162 6.46 5.11 11.50
C GLY A 162 6.64 4.41 10.16
N MET A 163 7.63 3.54 10.12
CA MET A 163 7.86 2.64 9.01
C MET A 163 8.26 1.26 9.57
N TYR A 164 7.85 0.20 8.85
CA TYR A 164 8.22 -1.17 9.16
C TYR A 164 8.41 -1.96 7.88
N SER A 165 9.48 -2.73 7.80
CA SER A 165 9.66 -3.68 6.71
C SER A 165 10.30 -4.96 7.22
N GLU A 166 9.75 -6.10 6.80
CA GLU A 166 10.34 -7.40 7.04
C GLU A 166 11.16 -7.82 5.81
N MET A 167 12.48 -7.84 5.97
CA MET A 167 13.40 -8.26 4.91
C MET A 167 13.85 -9.69 5.19
N PHE A 168 13.44 -10.65 4.38
CA PHE A 168 14.03 -11.99 4.38
C PHE A 168 15.44 -11.91 3.77
N LEU A 169 16.46 -11.89 4.61
CA LEU A 169 17.82 -12.16 4.17
C LEU A 169 17.92 -13.66 3.85
N HIS A 170 17.79 -14.03 2.58
CA HIS A 170 18.32 -15.29 2.13
C HIS A 170 19.84 -15.23 2.34
N THR A 171 20.30 -15.86 3.41
CA THR A 171 21.70 -16.21 3.56
C THR A 171 22.03 -17.14 2.39
N LEU A 172 22.70 -16.60 1.36
CA LEU A 172 23.35 -17.43 0.36
C LEU A 172 24.36 -18.29 1.12
N GLY A 173 23.98 -19.53 1.37
CA GLY A 173 24.90 -20.53 1.88
C GLY A 173 26.07 -20.60 0.91
N ARG A 174 27.25 -20.25 1.35
CA ARG A 174 28.49 -20.58 0.65
C ARG A 174 28.61 -22.09 0.67
N SER A 175 28.38 -22.73 -0.48
CA SER A 175 28.86 -24.07 -0.80
C SER A 175 30.32 -24.00 -1.15
#